data_06b8131ee988c91f1f3ac6f1b38dcaeb
#
_entry.id   06b8131ee988c91f1f3ac6f1b38dcaeb
#
_cell.length_a   1.000
_cell.length_b   1.000
_cell.length_c   1.000
_cell.angle_alpha   90.00
_cell.angle_beta   90.00
_cell.angle_gamma   90.00
#
_symmetry.space_group_name_H-M   'P 1'
#
loop_
_entity.id
_entity.type
_entity.pdbx_description
1 polymer ?
#
loop_
_entity_poly.entity_id
_entity_poly.type
_entity_poly.pdbx_seq_one_letter_code
_entity_poly.pdbx_strand_id
1 'polypeptide(L)'
;DLMQKKRLYICFYIIQFIIGILLVSFVFGISFYAFPFRNYYLLFPIFIFLFLVSYFHIRTHDEFIKFFIPSISAVIIANYWLNLFFMNHLLAYQAPSEAANFLKKNNYDFIQLYLYKESEKAKSRSFNYYFDREIIYIDGEFPVRKTENNIIVYTGQKGYDILMNLNPRPKLLSDFSHFRVSKINNKFLDKKRRLSVLKKKYLLMFTPT
;
A
#
# COMPACT_ATOMS: atom_id res chain seq x y z
N ASP A 1 52.30 5.07 8.46
CA ASP A 1 51.16 4.60 9.25
C ASP A 1 49.96 5.58 9.24
N LEU A 2 50.20 6.89 9.53
CA LEU A 2 49.12 7.88 9.51
C LEU A 2 48.54 8.14 8.10
N MET A 3 49.38 8.12 7.08
CA MET A 3 48.93 8.27 5.67
C MET A 3 48.11 7.07 5.21
N GLN A 4 48.43 5.90 5.67
CA GLN A 4 47.67 4.68 5.34
C GLN A 4 46.30 4.69 6.00
N LYS A 5 46.19 5.09 7.26
CA LYS A 5 44.90 5.29 7.96
C LYS A 5 44.02 6.33 7.28
N LYS A 6 44.57 7.44 6.84
CA LYS A 6 43.83 8.49 6.12
C LYS A 6 43.33 8.03 4.77
N ARG A 7 44.13 7.25 4.00
CA ARG A 7 43.69 6.63 2.74
C ARG A 7 42.56 5.63 2.93
N LEU A 8 42.65 4.78 3.94
CA LEU A 8 41.58 3.82 4.27
C LEU A 8 40.28 4.54 4.63
N TYR A 9 40.35 5.59 5.45
CA TYR A 9 39.17 6.39 5.81
C TYR A 9 38.50 6.99 4.56
N ILE A 10 39.26 7.61 3.65
CA ILE A 10 38.72 8.17 2.42
C ILE A 10 38.09 7.09 1.55
N CYS A 11 38.71 5.92 1.44
CA CYS A 11 38.19 4.80 0.66
C CYS A 11 36.84 4.32 1.21
N PHE A 12 36.73 4.10 2.52
CA PHE A 12 35.47 3.71 3.17
C PHE A 12 34.39 4.78 3.01
N TYR A 13 34.73 6.07 3.14
CA TYR A 13 33.79 7.18 2.93
C TYR A 13 33.22 7.18 1.51
N ILE A 14 34.07 6.99 0.49
CA ILE A 14 33.63 6.92 -0.91
C ILE A 14 32.73 5.72 -1.14
N ILE A 15 33.09 4.55 -0.63
CA ILE A 15 32.28 3.32 -0.76
C ILE A 15 30.90 3.54 -0.12
N GLN A 16 30.85 4.11 1.07
CA GLN A 16 29.61 4.38 1.79
C GLN A 16 28.72 5.37 1.04
N PHE A 17 29.31 6.41 0.45
CA PHE A 17 28.59 7.39 -0.36
C PHE A 17 28.00 6.77 -1.62
N ILE A 18 28.76 5.90 -2.30
CA ILE A 18 28.29 5.16 -3.48
C ILE A 18 27.13 4.23 -3.11
N ILE A 19 27.24 3.50 -2.00
CA ILE A 19 26.14 2.63 -1.51
C ILE A 19 24.88 3.43 -1.22
N GLY A 20 25.02 4.61 -0.60
CA GLY A 20 23.90 5.53 -0.33
C GLY A 20 23.20 5.98 -1.62
N ILE A 21 23.98 6.40 -2.62
CA ILE A 21 23.43 6.79 -3.94
C ILE A 21 22.73 5.62 -4.61
N LEU A 22 23.32 4.42 -4.58
CA LEU A 22 22.72 3.23 -5.17
C LEU A 22 21.40 2.86 -4.48
N LEU A 23 21.34 2.96 -3.15
CA LEU A 23 20.11 2.71 -2.39
C LEU A 23 18.99 3.67 -2.79
N VAL A 24 19.27 4.97 -2.79
CA VAL A 24 18.28 5.99 -3.16
C VAL A 24 17.84 5.80 -4.62
N SER A 25 18.79 5.63 -5.55
CA SER A 25 18.50 5.42 -6.96
C SER A 25 17.66 4.16 -7.20
N PHE A 26 17.93 3.08 -6.49
CA PHE A 26 17.16 1.84 -6.57
C PHE A 26 15.72 2.03 -6.10
N VAL A 27 15.52 2.69 -4.95
CA VAL A 27 14.19 2.95 -4.41
C VAL A 27 13.37 3.84 -5.34
N PHE A 28 13.96 4.91 -5.86
CA PHE A 28 13.30 5.80 -6.82
C PHE A 28 13.03 5.06 -8.14
N GLY A 29 14.01 4.31 -8.65
CA GLY A 29 13.89 3.55 -9.89
C GLY A 29 12.73 2.55 -9.85
N ILE A 30 12.62 1.73 -8.80
CA ILE A 30 11.49 0.81 -8.63
C ILE A 30 10.17 1.57 -8.51
N SER A 31 10.17 2.67 -7.77
CA SER A 31 8.96 3.46 -7.55
C SER A 31 8.42 4.05 -8.85
N PHE A 32 9.27 4.67 -9.66
CA PHE A 32 8.89 5.24 -10.96
C PHE A 32 8.56 4.18 -12.01
N TYR A 33 9.23 3.03 -11.96
CA TYR A 33 8.88 1.90 -12.80
C TYR A 33 7.49 1.37 -12.48
N ALA A 34 7.20 1.19 -11.19
CA ALA A 34 5.93 0.64 -10.77
C ALA A 34 4.78 1.64 -10.90
N PHE A 35 4.91 2.86 -10.42
CA PHE A 35 3.80 3.81 -10.29
C PHE A 35 4.06 5.13 -11.03
N PRO A 36 3.01 5.77 -11.60
CA PRO A 36 3.16 7.07 -12.22
C PRO A 36 3.44 8.13 -11.14
N PHE A 37 4.48 8.91 -11.34
CA PHE A 37 4.78 10.03 -10.46
C PHE A 37 3.99 11.27 -10.88
N ARG A 38 3.09 11.74 -10.04
CA ARG A 38 2.27 12.94 -10.26
C ARG A 38 2.42 13.99 -9.16
N ASN A 39 2.96 13.59 -8.01
CA ASN A 39 2.94 14.39 -6.77
C ASN A 39 4.30 15.04 -6.52
N TYR A 40 4.68 16.03 -7.33
CA TYR A 40 5.98 16.70 -7.25
C TYR A 40 6.24 17.38 -5.90
N TYR A 41 5.20 17.73 -5.15
CA TYR A 41 5.34 18.30 -3.82
C TYR A 41 6.06 17.37 -2.81
N LEU A 42 6.06 16.06 -3.05
CA LEU A 42 6.80 15.10 -2.22
C LEU A 42 8.33 15.26 -2.33
N LEU A 43 8.83 15.92 -3.37
CA LEU A 43 10.25 16.21 -3.51
C LEU A 43 10.70 17.39 -2.64
N PHE A 44 9.79 18.29 -2.32
CA PHE A 44 10.12 19.52 -1.58
C PHE A 44 10.77 19.24 -0.21
N PRO A 45 10.23 18.38 0.66
CA PRO A 45 10.87 18.02 1.92
C PRO A 45 12.25 17.37 1.74
N ILE A 46 12.47 16.61 0.65
CA ILE A 46 13.76 16.00 0.34
C ILE A 46 14.79 17.09 0.03
N PHE A 47 14.44 18.10 -0.75
CA PHE A 47 15.35 19.20 -1.05
C PHE A 47 15.70 20.02 0.21
N ILE A 48 14.72 20.31 1.07
CA ILE A 48 14.97 20.99 2.35
C ILE A 48 15.90 20.13 3.21
N PHE A 49 15.62 18.83 3.32
CA PHE A 49 16.44 17.92 4.11
C PHE A 49 17.87 17.85 3.59
N LEU A 50 18.08 17.73 2.28
CA LEU A 50 19.42 17.73 1.67
C LEU A 50 20.16 19.04 1.91
N PHE A 51 19.47 20.18 1.84
CA PHE A 51 20.06 21.48 2.15
C PHE A 51 20.54 21.54 3.61
N LEU A 52 19.69 21.13 4.57
CA LEU A 52 20.03 21.12 5.99
C LEU A 52 21.19 20.17 6.30
N VAL A 53 21.17 18.98 5.71
CA VAL A 53 22.24 17.98 5.86
C VAL A 53 23.56 18.52 5.30
N SER A 54 23.54 19.13 4.13
CA SER A 54 24.73 19.72 3.52
C SER A 54 25.30 20.87 4.37
N TYR A 55 24.43 21.74 4.87
CA TYR A 55 24.81 22.80 5.80
C TYR A 55 25.47 22.27 7.06
N PHE A 56 24.82 21.26 7.70
CA PHE A 56 25.32 20.62 8.90
C PHE A 56 26.66 19.89 8.65
N HIS A 57 26.78 19.18 7.53
CA HIS A 57 28.01 18.48 7.15
C HIS A 57 29.20 19.41 6.99
N ILE A 58 29.00 20.60 6.38
CA ILE A 58 30.06 21.62 6.20
C ILE A 58 30.46 22.19 7.58
N ARG A 59 29.52 22.42 8.47
CA ARG A 59 29.74 23.09 9.74
C ARG A 59 30.29 22.18 10.85
N THR A 60 30.06 20.90 10.74
CA THR A 60 30.54 19.89 11.73
C THR A 60 32.07 19.72 11.59
N HIS A 61 32.79 19.79 12.71
CA HIS A 61 34.23 19.52 12.78
C HIS A 61 34.56 18.08 13.16
N ASP A 62 33.59 17.32 13.67
CA ASP A 62 33.75 15.95 14.09
C ASP A 62 33.79 15.02 12.87
N GLU A 63 34.95 14.41 12.61
CA GLU A 63 35.16 13.49 11.48
C GLU A 63 34.32 12.23 11.58
N PHE A 64 34.02 11.76 12.80
CA PHE A 64 33.17 10.59 13.00
C PHE A 64 31.73 10.88 12.58
N ILE A 65 31.19 12.02 12.99
CA ILE A 65 29.84 12.46 12.60
C ILE A 65 29.79 12.66 11.07
N LYS A 66 30.78 13.34 10.47
CA LYS A 66 30.86 13.54 9.01
C LYS A 66 30.79 12.21 8.25
N PHE A 67 31.44 11.17 8.80
CA PHE A 67 31.47 9.86 8.16
C PHE A 67 30.07 9.24 8.04
N PHE A 68 29.23 9.36 9.05
CA PHE A 68 27.91 8.71 9.06
C PHE A 68 26.78 9.51 8.38
N ILE A 69 26.94 10.84 8.25
CA ILE A 69 25.91 11.72 7.68
C ILE A 69 25.37 11.20 6.32
N PRO A 70 26.21 10.84 5.31
CA PRO A 70 25.72 10.41 4.01
C PRO A 70 24.84 9.16 4.08
N SER A 71 25.25 8.16 4.87
CA SER A 71 24.49 6.91 5.00
C SER A 71 23.16 7.09 5.71
N ILE A 72 23.17 7.81 6.82
CA ILE A 72 21.96 8.13 7.56
C ILE A 72 20.99 8.91 6.66
N SER A 73 21.50 9.88 5.92
CA SER A 73 20.70 10.70 5.00
C SER A 73 20.09 9.87 3.87
N ALA A 74 20.86 8.95 3.28
CA ALA A 74 20.39 8.07 2.23
C ALA A 74 19.26 7.16 2.75
N VAL A 75 19.40 6.60 3.95
CA VAL A 75 18.37 5.75 4.59
C VAL A 75 17.12 6.55 4.89
N ILE A 76 17.24 7.77 5.42
CA ILE A 76 16.09 8.64 5.72
C ILE A 76 15.34 8.98 4.43
N ILE A 77 16.02 9.38 3.35
CA ILE A 77 15.41 9.70 2.06
C ILE A 77 14.72 8.47 1.48
N ALA A 78 15.37 7.31 1.48
CA ALA A 78 14.82 6.07 0.98
C ALA A 78 13.55 5.66 1.76
N ASN A 79 13.57 5.70 3.09
CA ASN A 79 12.41 5.40 3.93
C ASN A 79 11.27 6.42 3.74
N TYR A 80 11.57 7.71 3.68
CA TYR A 80 10.60 8.76 3.41
C TYR A 80 9.86 8.46 2.09
N TRP A 81 10.61 8.20 1.02
CA TRP A 81 10.04 7.91 -0.28
C TRP A 81 9.23 6.61 -0.32
N LEU A 82 9.75 5.54 0.26
CA LEU A 82 9.03 4.27 0.35
C LEU A 82 7.70 4.43 1.08
N ASN A 83 7.67 5.12 2.20
CA ASN A 83 6.46 5.24 3.01
C ASN A 83 5.43 6.19 2.38
N LEU A 84 5.83 7.36 1.89
CA LEU A 84 4.90 8.37 1.40
C LEU A 84 4.49 8.20 -0.06
N PHE A 85 5.34 7.59 -0.87
CA PHE A 85 5.02 7.38 -2.27
C PHE A 85 4.70 5.91 -2.57
N PHE A 86 5.67 5.00 -2.38
CA PHE A 86 5.54 3.62 -2.83
C PHE A 86 4.45 2.86 -2.07
N MET A 87 4.45 2.94 -0.73
CA MET A 87 3.48 2.23 0.10
C MET A 87 2.06 2.74 -0.10
N ASN A 88 1.84 4.04 -0.26
CA ASN A 88 0.51 4.58 -0.53
C ASN A 88 -0.07 4.05 -1.85
N HIS A 89 0.75 4.01 -2.91
CA HIS A 89 0.31 3.43 -4.18
C HIS A 89 0.08 1.93 -4.11
N LEU A 90 0.88 1.24 -3.30
CA LEU A 90 0.75 -0.20 -3.09
C LEU A 90 -0.52 -0.54 -2.31
N LEU A 91 -0.82 0.22 -1.25
CA LEU A 91 -1.98 0.01 -0.40
C LEU A 91 -3.31 0.25 -1.14
N ALA A 92 -3.33 1.09 -2.18
CA ALA A 92 -4.48 1.28 -3.05
C ALA A 92 -4.94 -0.01 -3.78
N TYR A 93 -4.09 -1.05 -3.80
CA TYR A 93 -4.46 -2.38 -4.29
C TYR A 93 -4.91 -3.35 -3.18
N GLN A 94 -5.09 -2.88 -1.97
CA GLN A 94 -5.70 -3.66 -0.89
C GLN A 94 -7.21 -3.44 -0.86
N ALA A 95 -7.95 -4.16 -1.70
CA ALA A 95 -9.40 -4.01 -1.83
C ALA A 95 -10.18 -4.01 -0.50
N PRO A 96 -9.84 -4.80 0.55
CA PRO A 96 -10.55 -4.71 1.83
C PRO A 96 -10.41 -3.34 2.52
N SER A 97 -9.23 -2.71 2.45
CA SER A 97 -9.02 -1.38 3.03
C SER A 97 -9.77 -0.30 2.25
N GLU A 98 -9.71 -0.36 0.92
CA GLU A 98 -10.42 0.55 0.05
C GLU A 98 -11.95 0.40 0.20
N ALA A 99 -12.45 -0.84 0.32
CA ALA A 99 -13.86 -1.10 0.56
C ALA A 99 -14.33 -0.56 1.92
N ALA A 100 -13.54 -0.74 2.98
CA ALA A 100 -13.86 -0.18 4.30
C ALA A 100 -13.88 1.35 4.28
N ASN A 101 -12.91 1.99 3.61
CA ASN A 101 -12.88 3.44 3.42
C ASN A 101 -14.10 3.93 2.62
N PHE A 102 -14.48 3.20 1.56
CA PHE A 102 -15.68 3.50 0.78
C PHE A 102 -16.94 3.46 1.64
N LEU A 103 -17.09 2.43 2.48
CA LEU A 103 -18.24 2.28 3.38
C LEU A 103 -18.32 3.44 4.38
N LYS A 104 -17.21 3.81 5.03
CA LYS A 104 -17.15 4.96 5.95
C LYS A 104 -17.49 6.28 5.24
N LYS A 105 -16.88 6.54 4.07
CA LYS A 105 -17.09 7.78 3.33
C LYS A 105 -18.52 7.98 2.86
N ASN A 106 -19.25 6.89 2.61
CA ASN A 106 -20.64 6.92 2.15
C ASN A 106 -21.65 6.69 3.28
N ASN A 107 -21.24 6.71 4.54
CA ASN A 107 -22.07 6.46 5.71
C ASN A 107 -22.79 5.09 5.67
N TYR A 108 -22.12 4.06 5.19
CA TYR A 108 -22.60 2.68 5.19
C TYR A 108 -21.99 1.82 6.31
N ASP A 109 -21.20 2.41 7.18
CA ASP A 109 -20.51 1.74 8.28
C ASP A 109 -21.45 1.21 9.36
N PHE A 110 -22.69 1.69 9.43
CA PHE A 110 -23.73 1.18 10.31
C PHE A 110 -24.50 -0.03 9.75
N ILE A 111 -24.30 -0.39 8.47
CA ILE A 111 -24.97 -1.52 7.82
C ILE A 111 -24.15 -2.80 8.06
N GLN A 112 -24.83 -3.94 8.31
CA GLN A 112 -24.17 -5.22 8.53
C GLN A 112 -23.40 -5.65 7.29
N LEU A 113 -22.10 -6.00 7.47
CA LEU A 113 -21.21 -6.46 6.41
C LEU A 113 -21.09 -7.98 6.44
N TYR A 114 -21.32 -8.59 5.28
CA TYR A 114 -21.11 -10.00 5.03
C TYR A 114 -19.94 -10.23 4.09
N LEU A 115 -19.12 -11.23 4.37
CA LEU A 115 -18.08 -11.73 3.48
C LEU A 115 -18.55 -13.05 2.89
N TYR A 116 -18.83 -13.05 1.59
CA TYR A 116 -19.41 -14.19 0.89
C TYR A 116 -18.38 -14.90 0.02
N LYS A 117 -18.24 -16.22 0.22
CA LYS A 117 -17.29 -17.10 -0.52
C LYS A 117 -15.86 -16.57 -0.55
N GLU A 118 -15.50 -15.80 0.44
CA GLU A 118 -14.10 -15.47 0.71
C GLU A 118 -13.54 -16.54 1.63
N SER A 119 -12.43 -17.19 1.24
CA SER A 119 -11.83 -18.23 2.08
C SER A 119 -11.51 -17.67 3.49
N GLU A 120 -11.68 -18.48 4.54
CA GLU A 120 -11.34 -18.09 5.93
C GLU A 120 -9.90 -17.58 6.08
N LYS A 121 -8.99 -18.06 5.21
CA LYS A 121 -7.62 -17.55 5.10
C LYS A 121 -7.57 -16.09 4.61
N ALA A 122 -8.65 -15.61 4.03
CA ALA A 122 -8.86 -14.23 3.62
C ALA A 122 -9.62 -13.40 4.67
N LYS A 123 -9.77 -13.91 5.93
CA LYS A 123 -10.18 -13.06 7.06
C LYS A 123 -9.28 -11.84 7.02
N SER A 124 -9.75 -10.82 6.33
CA SER A 124 -8.96 -9.64 6.09
C SER A 124 -8.85 -8.91 7.40
N ARG A 125 -7.68 -9.00 8.02
CA ARG A 125 -7.35 -8.19 9.20
C ARG A 125 -7.61 -6.71 8.93
N SER A 126 -7.54 -6.31 7.65
CA SER A 126 -7.84 -4.95 7.24
C SER A 126 -9.31 -4.59 7.47
N PHE A 127 -10.28 -5.44 7.14
CA PHE A 127 -11.68 -5.16 7.45
C PHE A 127 -11.92 -5.07 8.95
N ASN A 128 -11.38 -6.01 9.75
CA ASN A 128 -11.52 -5.98 11.20
C ASN A 128 -10.88 -4.74 11.84
N TYR A 129 -9.84 -4.19 11.19
CA TYR A 129 -9.18 -2.97 11.67
C TYR A 129 -9.96 -1.69 11.33
N TYR A 130 -10.55 -1.62 10.13
CA TYR A 130 -11.22 -0.40 9.65
C TYR A 130 -12.73 -0.39 9.92
N PHE A 131 -13.33 -1.55 10.22
CA PHE A 131 -14.75 -1.74 10.42
C PHE A 131 -15.02 -2.15 11.87
N ASP A 132 -15.59 -1.26 12.67
CA ASP A 132 -15.77 -1.44 14.13
C ASP A 132 -16.93 -2.39 14.50
N ARG A 133 -17.44 -3.20 13.55
CA ARG A 133 -18.55 -4.13 13.75
C ARG A 133 -18.15 -5.55 13.41
N GLU A 134 -18.93 -6.47 13.95
CA GLU A 134 -18.79 -7.88 13.61
C GLU A 134 -19.03 -8.12 12.13
N ILE A 135 -18.14 -8.86 11.50
CA ILE A 135 -18.20 -9.24 10.09
C ILE A 135 -18.64 -10.70 10.01
N ILE A 136 -19.75 -10.95 9.32
CA ILE A 136 -20.31 -12.28 9.18
C ILE A 136 -19.72 -12.96 7.93
N TYR A 137 -19.18 -14.17 8.11
CA TYR A 137 -18.59 -14.97 7.03
C TYR A 137 -19.60 -16.03 6.57
N ILE A 138 -19.87 -16.09 5.27
CA ILE A 138 -20.79 -17.05 4.66
C ILE A 138 -20.09 -17.80 3.52
N ASP A 139 -19.92 -19.11 3.67
CA ASP A 139 -19.36 -19.99 2.63
C ASP A 139 -20.43 -20.79 1.89
N GLY A 140 -21.60 -21.01 2.49
CA GLY A 140 -22.73 -21.75 1.95
C GLY A 140 -23.66 -20.96 1.03
N GLU A 141 -24.95 -21.31 1.05
CA GLU A 141 -25.97 -20.53 0.37
C GLU A 141 -26.22 -19.20 1.07
N PHE A 142 -26.38 -18.16 0.28
CA PHE A 142 -26.60 -16.82 0.83
C PHE A 142 -28.06 -16.66 1.28
N PRO A 143 -28.36 -16.31 2.55
CA PRO A 143 -29.73 -16.29 3.09
C PRO A 143 -30.49 -15.00 2.69
N VAL A 144 -30.77 -14.84 1.39
CA VAL A 144 -31.44 -13.62 0.85
C VAL A 144 -32.79 -13.34 1.49
N ARG A 145 -33.56 -14.39 1.89
CA ARG A 145 -34.97 -14.27 2.30
C ARG A 145 -35.19 -13.87 3.76
N LYS A 146 -34.15 -13.64 4.56
CA LYS A 146 -34.29 -13.41 6.03
C LYS A 146 -33.84 -12.02 6.51
N THR A 147 -33.55 -11.11 5.61
CA THR A 147 -33.03 -9.81 6.04
C THR A 147 -34.11 -8.74 6.00
N GLU A 148 -34.58 -8.31 7.18
CA GLU A 148 -35.49 -7.17 7.34
C GLU A 148 -34.79 -5.83 7.10
N ASN A 149 -33.46 -5.81 7.09
CA ASN A 149 -32.62 -4.61 6.95
C ASN A 149 -31.74 -4.68 5.72
N ASN A 150 -31.26 -3.52 5.28
CA ASN A 150 -30.21 -3.44 4.28
C ASN A 150 -28.98 -4.21 4.74
N ILE A 151 -28.38 -4.96 3.85
CA ILE A 151 -27.12 -5.67 4.11
C ILE A 151 -26.13 -5.39 2.99
N ILE A 152 -24.84 -5.36 3.36
CA ILE A 152 -23.74 -5.21 2.41
C ILE A 152 -22.96 -6.51 2.34
N VAL A 153 -22.63 -6.91 1.12
CA VAL A 153 -21.87 -8.13 0.86
C VAL A 153 -20.59 -7.77 0.11
N TYR A 154 -19.46 -8.17 0.68
CA TYR A 154 -18.18 -8.12 0.00
C TYR A 154 -17.81 -9.51 -0.51
N THR A 155 -17.42 -9.59 -1.80
CA THR A 155 -17.15 -10.86 -2.45
C THR A 155 -16.13 -10.75 -3.59
N GLY A 156 -15.59 -11.89 -4.01
CA GLY A 156 -14.82 -12.03 -5.24
C GLY A 156 -15.68 -12.32 -6.47
N GLN A 157 -15.03 -12.53 -7.63
CA GLN A 157 -15.73 -12.77 -8.89
C GLN A 157 -16.74 -13.93 -8.80
N LYS A 158 -16.34 -15.08 -8.23
CA LYS A 158 -17.22 -16.25 -8.12
C LYS A 158 -18.50 -15.97 -7.32
N GLY A 159 -18.36 -15.28 -6.18
CA GLY A 159 -19.52 -14.92 -5.37
C GLY A 159 -20.38 -13.83 -6.03
N TYR A 160 -19.76 -12.88 -6.72
CA TYR A 160 -20.44 -11.88 -7.52
C TYR A 160 -21.36 -12.52 -8.57
N ASP A 161 -20.85 -13.47 -9.35
CA ASP A 161 -21.61 -14.14 -10.41
C ASP A 161 -22.83 -14.91 -9.83
N ILE A 162 -22.66 -15.52 -8.66
CA ILE A 162 -23.77 -16.21 -7.96
C ILE A 162 -24.81 -15.20 -7.47
N LEU A 163 -24.38 -14.16 -6.75
CA LEU A 163 -25.27 -13.19 -6.11
C LEU A 163 -26.06 -12.37 -7.13
N MET A 164 -25.46 -12.06 -8.28
CA MET A 164 -26.12 -11.30 -9.34
C MET A 164 -27.22 -12.08 -10.07
N ASN A 165 -27.26 -13.43 -9.91
CA ASN A 165 -28.31 -14.29 -10.43
C ASN A 165 -29.46 -14.53 -9.44
N LEU A 166 -29.37 -13.96 -8.23
CA LEU A 166 -30.44 -14.06 -7.22
C LEU A 166 -31.60 -13.12 -7.52
N ASN A 167 -32.75 -13.44 -6.96
CA ASN A 167 -33.93 -12.57 -6.96
C ASN A 167 -34.39 -12.33 -5.51
N PRO A 168 -34.41 -11.07 -5.00
CA PRO A 168 -34.07 -9.84 -5.72
C PRO A 168 -32.58 -9.70 -6.02
N ARG A 169 -32.29 -9.05 -7.14
CA ARG A 169 -30.92 -8.78 -7.57
C ARG A 169 -30.29 -7.69 -6.72
N PRO A 170 -29.07 -7.87 -6.15
CA PRO A 170 -28.41 -6.84 -5.37
C PRO A 170 -27.93 -5.68 -6.24
N LYS A 171 -27.86 -4.49 -5.64
CA LYS A 171 -27.26 -3.30 -6.24
C LYS A 171 -25.74 -3.36 -6.10
N LEU A 172 -25.01 -3.21 -7.20
CA LEU A 172 -23.57 -3.00 -7.15
C LEU A 172 -23.26 -1.59 -6.60
N LEU A 173 -22.55 -1.52 -5.46
CA LEU A 173 -22.09 -0.26 -4.87
C LEU A 173 -20.75 0.18 -5.46
N SER A 174 -19.79 -0.73 -5.51
CA SER A 174 -18.45 -0.45 -6.05
C SER A 174 -17.69 -1.74 -6.38
N ASP A 175 -16.66 -1.63 -7.23
CA ASP A 175 -15.69 -2.68 -7.46
C ASP A 175 -14.27 -2.18 -7.14
N PHE A 176 -13.40 -3.10 -6.70
CA PHE A 176 -12.04 -2.81 -6.26
C PHE A 176 -11.06 -3.78 -6.89
N SER A 177 -9.90 -3.24 -7.26
CA SER A 177 -8.76 -4.07 -7.69
C SER A 177 -8.00 -4.58 -6.48
N HIS A 178 -7.79 -5.89 -6.41
CA HIS A 178 -7.10 -6.53 -5.30
C HIS A 178 -5.81 -7.21 -5.73
N PHE A 179 -4.74 -6.91 -5.00
CA PHE A 179 -3.48 -7.63 -5.07
C PHE A 179 -2.95 -7.93 -3.66
N ARG A 180 -2.41 -9.12 -3.47
CA ARG A 180 -1.81 -9.49 -2.18
C ARG A 180 -0.44 -8.84 -2.05
N VAL A 181 -0.36 -7.72 -1.35
CA VAL A 181 0.86 -6.89 -1.19
C VAL A 181 2.04 -7.65 -0.62
N SER A 182 1.80 -8.70 0.18
CA SER A 182 2.88 -9.56 0.72
C SER A 182 3.52 -10.48 -0.34
N LYS A 183 3.01 -10.50 -1.58
CA LYS A 183 3.50 -11.32 -2.69
C LYS A 183 3.79 -10.47 -3.92
N ILE A 184 4.44 -9.32 -3.73
CA ILE A 184 4.87 -8.46 -4.85
C ILE A 184 5.74 -9.27 -5.80
N ASN A 185 5.44 -9.14 -7.08
CA ASN A 185 6.19 -9.80 -8.15
C ASN A 185 6.39 -8.83 -9.34
N ASN A 186 7.27 -9.22 -10.26
CA ASN A 186 7.60 -8.39 -11.42
C ASN A 186 6.38 -8.06 -12.30
N LYS A 187 5.39 -8.96 -12.41
CA LYS A 187 4.17 -8.71 -13.19
C LYS A 187 3.32 -7.60 -12.57
N PHE A 188 3.27 -7.54 -11.24
CA PHE A 188 2.55 -6.47 -10.53
C PHE A 188 3.28 -5.13 -10.66
N LEU A 189 4.60 -5.10 -10.58
CA LEU A 189 5.40 -3.88 -10.71
C LEU A 189 5.35 -3.32 -12.14
N ASP A 190 5.26 -4.19 -13.15
CA ASP A 190 5.10 -3.77 -14.55
C ASP A 190 3.71 -3.20 -14.81
N LYS A 191 3.65 -1.91 -15.13
CA LYS A 191 2.39 -1.19 -15.43
C LYS A 191 1.55 -1.87 -16.51
N LYS A 192 2.19 -2.45 -17.53
CA LYS A 192 1.49 -3.08 -18.68
C LYS A 192 0.91 -4.46 -18.28
N ARG A 193 1.58 -5.19 -17.40
CA ARG A 193 1.21 -6.55 -17.00
C ARG A 193 0.40 -6.59 -15.70
N ARG A 194 0.33 -5.49 -14.95
CA ARG A 194 -0.34 -5.44 -13.65
C ARG A 194 -1.78 -5.94 -13.70
N LEU A 195 -2.55 -5.50 -14.70
CA LEU A 195 -3.95 -5.88 -14.83
C LEU A 195 -4.17 -7.40 -14.89
N SER A 196 -3.19 -8.16 -15.44
CA SER A 196 -3.30 -9.62 -15.54
C SER A 196 -3.19 -10.37 -14.21
N VAL A 197 -2.70 -9.72 -13.15
CA VAL A 197 -2.51 -10.32 -11.83
C VAL A 197 -3.45 -9.75 -10.77
N LEU A 198 -4.22 -8.71 -11.10
CA LEU A 198 -5.23 -8.14 -10.22
C LEU A 198 -6.46 -9.02 -10.18
N LYS A 199 -7.02 -9.18 -8.98
CA LYS A 199 -8.33 -9.81 -8.77
C LYS A 199 -9.36 -8.72 -8.51
N LYS A 200 -10.55 -8.87 -9.07
CA LYS A 200 -11.66 -7.98 -8.77
C LYS A 200 -12.38 -8.42 -7.50
N LYS A 201 -12.79 -7.44 -6.70
CA LYS A 201 -13.62 -7.57 -5.51
C LYS A 201 -14.78 -6.60 -5.62
N TYR A 202 -15.92 -6.99 -5.09
CA TYR A 202 -17.18 -6.28 -5.28
C TYR A 202 -17.86 -6.01 -3.94
N LEU A 203 -18.47 -4.83 -3.82
CA LEU A 203 -19.43 -4.51 -2.78
C LEU A 203 -20.83 -4.47 -3.38
N LEU A 204 -21.72 -5.27 -2.82
CA LEU A 204 -23.11 -5.41 -3.23
C LEU A 204 -24.01 -5.03 -2.06
N MET A 205 -25.15 -4.42 -2.34
CA MET A 205 -26.15 -4.10 -1.33
C MET A 205 -27.47 -4.81 -1.68
N PHE A 206 -27.99 -5.54 -0.72
CA PHE A 206 -29.37 -6.04 -0.75
C PHE A 206 -30.24 -5.11 0.06
N THR A 207 -31.36 -4.70 -0.52
CA THR A 207 -32.42 -3.96 0.14
C THR A 207 -33.57 -4.93 0.43
N PRO A 208 -34.23 -4.86 1.60
CA PRO A 208 -35.43 -5.64 1.87
C PRO A 208 -36.48 -5.33 0.81
N THR A 209 -37.17 -6.37 0.39
CA THR A 209 -38.33 -6.29 -0.52
C THR A 209 -39.59 -6.13 0.29
#